data_cd70b77fae0e8a5daa5372d1c8ffdf7f
#
_entry.id   cd70b77fae0e8a5daa5372d1c8ffdf7f
#
_cell.length_a   1.000
_cell.length_b   1.000
_cell.length_c   1.000
_cell.angle_alpha   90.00
_cell.angle_beta   90.00
_cell.angle_gamma   90.00
#
_symmetry.space_group_name_H-M   'P 1'
#
loop_
_entity.id
_entity.type
_entity.pdbx_description
1 polymer ?
#
loop_
_entity_poly.entity_id
_entity_poly.type
_entity_poly.pdbx_seq_one_letter_code
_entity_poly.pdbx_strand_id
1 'polypeptide(L)'
;MKGEHSAMPDAAVAHYHLPGLFEFYDFYRAFLPLYRRHREYFYDWCDIASLYGAPEGCLWGGGRIGSGNCDPRDVLALTREYGISARLTFSNSLLRPEHLADRGCNRLCRLFAGSAGPQNGVIVHSELLLEYLRSVY
;
A
#
# COMPACT_ATOMS: atom_id res chain seq x y z
N MET A 1 -9.34 -41.69 14.76
CA MET A 1 -7.95 -41.33 15.06
C MET A 1 -7.84 -39.81 15.01
N LYS A 2 -7.74 -39.17 16.15
CA LYS A 2 -7.46 -37.75 16.22
C LYS A 2 -5.94 -37.59 16.07
N GLY A 3 -5.50 -37.15 14.91
CA GLY A 3 -4.11 -36.79 14.71
C GLY A 3 -3.81 -35.58 15.58
N GLU A 4 -2.88 -35.72 16.50
CA GLU A 4 -2.30 -34.65 17.26
C GLU A 4 -1.64 -33.67 16.26
N HIS A 5 -2.26 -32.51 16.04
CA HIS A 5 -1.57 -31.40 15.42
C HIS A 5 -0.54 -30.93 16.43
N SER A 6 0.66 -31.45 16.29
CA SER A 6 1.85 -30.87 16.90
C SER A 6 1.85 -29.38 16.55
N ALA A 7 1.72 -28.53 17.56
CA ALA A 7 1.86 -27.09 17.41
C ALA A 7 3.26 -26.85 16.83
N MET A 8 3.33 -26.45 15.56
CA MET A 8 4.56 -25.96 14.95
C MET A 8 5.01 -24.75 15.74
N PRO A 9 6.26 -24.69 16.23
CA PRO A 9 6.75 -23.49 16.92
C PRO A 9 6.76 -22.36 15.90
N ASP A 10 6.11 -21.25 16.23
CA ASP A 10 6.04 -19.98 15.49
C ASP A 10 6.15 -20.18 13.97
N ALA A 11 5.05 -20.61 13.35
CA ALA A 11 5.01 -20.79 11.91
C ALA A 11 5.34 -19.44 11.27
N ALA A 12 6.46 -19.38 10.54
CA ALA A 12 6.89 -18.21 9.81
C ALA A 12 5.76 -17.76 8.88
N VAL A 13 5.28 -16.55 9.05
CA VAL A 13 4.25 -15.94 8.21
C VAL A 13 4.94 -15.24 7.04
N ALA A 14 4.50 -15.54 5.82
CA ALA A 14 4.93 -14.80 4.64
C ALA A 14 4.04 -13.57 4.46
N HIS A 15 4.63 -12.40 4.56
CA HIS A 15 3.96 -11.12 4.35
C HIS A 15 4.06 -10.71 2.89
N TYR A 16 2.95 -10.78 2.17
CA TYR A 16 2.91 -10.40 0.76
C TYR A 16 2.63 -8.90 0.62
N HIS A 17 3.42 -8.25 -0.21
CA HIS A 17 3.24 -6.88 -0.63
C HIS A 17 2.80 -6.87 -2.09
N LEU A 18 1.56 -6.48 -2.35
CA LEU A 18 0.95 -6.59 -3.67
C LEU A 18 0.92 -5.24 -4.40
N PRO A 19 1.24 -5.22 -5.69
CA PRO A 19 1.26 -4.00 -6.50
C PRO A 19 -0.12 -3.51 -6.88
N GLY A 20 -0.18 -2.30 -7.46
CA GLY A 20 -1.38 -1.78 -8.11
C GLY A 20 -2.42 -1.23 -7.14
N LEU A 21 -1.99 -0.60 -6.05
CA LEU A 21 -2.87 0.02 -5.04
C LEU A 21 -4.00 0.87 -5.66
N PHE A 22 -3.71 1.64 -6.70
CA PHE A 22 -4.69 2.46 -7.42
C PHE A 22 -5.14 1.78 -8.72
N GLU A 23 -4.19 1.25 -9.47
CA GLU A 23 -4.40 0.62 -10.78
C GLU A 23 -5.37 -0.56 -10.71
N PHE A 24 -5.24 -1.39 -9.68
CA PHE A 24 -6.06 -2.59 -9.50
C PHE A 24 -7.10 -2.45 -8.38
N TYR A 25 -7.54 -1.23 -8.09
CA TYR A 25 -8.52 -0.97 -7.04
C TYR A 25 -9.78 -1.82 -7.19
N ASP A 26 -10.37 -1.88 -8.39
CA ASP A 26 -11.58 -2.66 -8.63
C ASP A 26 -11.36 -4.16 -8.43
N PHE A 27 -10.18 -4.65 -8.81
CA PHE A 27 -9.79 -6.04 -8.53
C PHE A 27 -9.71 -6.29 -7.02
N TYR A 28 -9.02 -5.46 -6.26
CA TYR A 28 -8.89 -5.65 -4.81
C TYR A 28 -10.23 -5.50 -4.09
N ARG A 29 -11.08 -4.61 -4.55
CA ARG A 29 -12.45 -4.48 -4.01
C ARG A 29 -13.27 -5.75 -4.18
N ALA A 30 -13.05 -6.51 -5.24
CA ALA A 30 -13.68 -7.81 -5.46
C ALA A 30 -12.94 -8.96 -4.77
N PHE A 31 -11.61 -8.95 -4.80
CA PHE A 31 -10.77 -10.04 -4.30
C PHE A 31 -10.69 -10.11 -2.78
N LEU A 32 -10.49 -9.00 -2.09
CA LEU A 32 -10.29 -8.99 -0.63
C LEU A 32 -11.46 -9.59 0.17
N PRO A 33 -12.75 -9.34 -0.20
CA PRO A 33 -13.87 -10.06 0.43
C PRO A 33 -13.80 -11.58 0.23
N LEU A 34 -13.42 -12.03 -0.97
CA LEU A 34 -13.26 -13.46 -1.25
C LEU A 34 -12.12 -14.06 -0.45
N TYR A 35 -10.98 -13.40 -0.40
CA TYR A 35 -9.83 -13.81 0.39
C TYR A 35 -10.17 -13.96 1.88
N ARG A 36 -10.91 -12.99 2.45
CA ARG A 36 -11.35 -13.04 3.85
C ARG A 36 -12.35 -14.18 4.10
N ARG A 37 -13.31 -14.38 3.20
CA ARG A 37 -14.39 -15.37 3.35
C ARG A 37 -13.91 -16.80 3.14
N HIS A 38 -12.92 -16.97 2.27
CA HIS A 38 -12.47 -18.26 1.77
C HIS A 38 -11.01 -18.53 2.09
N ARG A 39 -10.62 -18.26 3.35
CA ARG A 39 -9.25 -18.50 3.83
C ARG A 39 -8.81 -19.95 3.69
N GLU A 40 -9.74 -20.90 3.67
CA GLU A 40 -9.48 -22.34 3.47
C GLU A 40 -8.79 -22.69 2.15
N TYR A 41 -8.84 -21.79 1.16
CA TYR A 41 -8.14 -21.96 -0.12
C TYR A 41 -6.72 -21.38 -0.14
N PHE A 42 -6.29 -20.78 0.98
CA PHE A 42 -4.97 -20.19 1.12
C PHE A 42 -4.22 -20.84 2.26
N TYR A 43 -2.91 -20.91 2.15
CA TYR A 43 -2.08 -21.41 3.25
C TYR A 43 -2.20 -20.50 4.48
N ASP A 44 -2.18 -21.10 5.66
CA ASP A 44 -2.28 -20.38 6.93
C ASP A 44 -1.14 -19.37 7.14
N TRP A 45 0.00 -19.61 6.54
CA TRP A 45 1.17 -18.73 6.58
C TRP A 45 1.13 -17.57 5.57
N CYS A 46 0.12 -17.53 4.68
CA CYS A 46 -0.07 -16.42 3.73
C CYS A 46 -0.76 -15.24 4.41
N ASP A 47 -0.12 -14.07 4.36
CA ASP A 47 -0.70 -12.82 4.82
C ASP A 47 -0.45 -11.69 3.82
N ILE A 48 -1.49 -10.89 3.57
CA ILE A 48 -1.38 -9.68 2.75
C ILE A 48 -1.06 -8.52 3.68
N ALA A 49 0.20 -8.10 3.70
CA ALA A 49 0.67 -7.06 4.60
C ALA A 49 0.46 -5.65 4.05
N SER A 50 0.61 -5.45 2.75
CA SER A 50 0.40 -4.15 2.13
C SER A 50 -0.02 -4.23 0.67
N LEU A 51 -0.71 -3.19 0.23
CA LEU A 51 -0.86 -2.85 -1.18
C LEU A 51 -0.01 -1.61 -1.46
N TYR A 52 0.70 -1.59 -2.59
CA TYR A 52 1.55 -0.46 -2.93
C TYR A 52 1.31 0.05 -4.35
N GLY A 53 1.51 1.33 -4.56
CA GLY A 53 1.34 1.97 -5.86
C GLY A 53 1.33 3.49 -5.77
N ALA A 54 1.18 4.14 -6.91
CA ALA A 54 1.00 5.58 -7.02
C ALA A 54 -0.19 5.88 -7.92
N PRO A 55 -0.95 6.96 -7.65
CA PRO A 55 -2.03 7.37 -8.52
C PRO A 55 -1.49 7.92 -9.85
N GLU A 56 -2.35 7.94 -10.86
CA GLU A 56 -2.04 8.53 -12.14
C GLU A 56 -1.61 10.00 -11.99
N GLY A 57 -0.59 10.40 -12.74
CA GLY A 57 -0.09 11.78 -12.75
C GLY A 57 0.68 12.22 -11.52
N CYS A 58 0.96 11.33 -10.58
CA CYS A 58 1.76 11.66 -9.40
C CYS A 58 3.22 11.95 -9.79
N LEU A 59 3.67 13.19 -9.59
CA LEU A 59 5.02 13.63 -9.94
C LEU A 59 6.10 12.79 -9.22
N TRP A 60 5.94 12.57 -7.94
CA TRP A 60 6.91 11.78 -7.15
C TRP A 60 6.88 10.28 -7.52
N GLY A 61 5.76 9.82 -8.04
CA GLY A 61 5.60 8.46 -8.55
C GLY A 61 6.12 8.25 -9.98
N GLY A 62 6.65 9.30 -10.62
CA GLY A 62 7.17 9.23 -11.99
C GLY A 62 6.14 9.51 -13.08
N GLY A 63 4.96 10.03 -12.74
CA GLY A 63 3.95 10.46 -13.71
C GLY A 63 3.35 9.32 -14.54
N ARG A 64 3.17 8.15 -13.96
CA ARG A 64 2.62 6.98 -14.67
C ARG A 64 1.23 7.27 -15.23
N ILE A 65 1.00 6.83 -16.47
CA ILE A 65 -0.30 6.88 -17.15
C ILE A 65 -1.00 5.54 -16.98
N GLY A 66 -2.33 5.56 -16.74
CA GLY A 66 -3.13 4.34 -16.64
C GLY A 66 -3.05 3.64 -15.27
N SER A 67 -2.58 4.34 -14.24
CA SER A 67 -2.54 3.81 -12.87
C SER A 67 -3.89 3.85 -12.13
N GLY A 68 -4.96 4.18 -12.85
CA GLY A 68 -6.32 4.27 -12.31
C GLY A 68 -6.66 5.63 -11.71
N ASN A 69 -7.92 6.01 -11.83
CA ASN A 69 -8.50 7.29 -11.36
C ASN A 69 -9.38 7.10 -10.12
N CYS A 70 -9.15 6.08 -9.30
CA CYS A 70 -9.91 5.92 -8.08
C CYS A 70 -9.57 7.02 -7.06
N ASP A 71 -10.54 7.42 -6.26
CA ASP A 71 -10.32 8.37 -5.18
C ASP A 71 -9.36 7.75 -4.14
N PRO A 72 -8.27 8.42 -3.77
CA PRO A 72 -7.37 7.94 -2.72
C PRO A 72 -8.06 7.64 -1.39
N ARG A 73 -9.18 8.29 -1.08
CA ARG A 73 -9.98 8.03 0.12
C ARG A 73 -10.65 6.66 0.06
N ASP A 74 -11.14 6.26 -1.11
CA ASP A 74 -11.74 4.94 -1.32
C ASP A 74 -10.70 3.84 -1.17
N VAL A 75 -9.51 4.06 -1.69
CA VAL A 75 -8.34 3.17 -1.52
C VAL A 75 -8.01 2.99 -0.06
N LEU A 76 -7.92 4.08 0.72
CA LEU A 76 -7.66 4.03 2.15
C LEU A 76 -8.80 3.36 2.94
N ALA A 77 -10.05 3.60 2.56
CA ALA A 77 -11.19 2.94 3.18
C ALA A 77 -11.13 1.43 2.98
N LEU A 78 -10.80 0.98 1.77
CA LEU A 78 -10.66 -0.43 1.45
C LEU A 78 -9.53 -1.08 2.26
N THR A 79 -8.32 -0.52 2.22
CA THR A 79 -7.17 -1.10 2.93
C THR A 79 -7.38 -1.12 4.44
N ARG A 80 -7.99 -0.09 5.01
CA ARG A 80 -8.35 -0.02 6.43
C ARG A 80 -9.36 -1.10 6.81
N GLU A 81 -10.40 -1.31 6.00
CA GLU A 81 -11.42 -2.34 6.24
C GLU A 81 -10.80 -3.74 6.37
N TYR A 82 -9.77 -4.01 5.58
CA TYR A 82 -9.10 -5.32 5.58
C TYR A 82 -7.83 -5.38 6.44
N GLY A 83 -7.51 -4.31 7.17
CA GLY A 83 -6.33 -4.27 8.04
C GLY A 83 -5.01 -4.32 7.28
N ILE A 84 -4.96 -3.78 6.06
CA ILE A 84 -3.83 -3.82 5.15
C ILE A 84 -3.17 -2.44 5.09
N SER A 85 -1.84 -2.38 5.14
CA SER A 85 -1.08 -1.14 4.95
C SER A 85 -1.15 -0.68 3.49
N ALA A 86 -1.47 0.59 3.27
CA ALA A 86 -1.36 1.24 1.98
C ALA A 86 -0.01 1.96 1.87
N ARG A 87 0.76 1.68 0.81
CA ARG A 87 2.08 2.26 0.61
C ARG A 87 2.15 3.00 -0.73
N LEU A 88 2.47 4.28 -0.65
CA LEU A 88 2.70 5.10 -1.84
C LEU A 88 4.08 4.82 -2.42
N THR A 89 4.15 4.58 -3.72
CA THR A 89 5.42 4.39 -4.42
C THR A 89 5.86 5.68 -5.08
N PHE A 90 6.96 6.23 -4.58
CA PHE A 90 7.60 7.44 -5.11
C PHE A 90 8.91 7.05 -5.78
N SER A 91 8.80 6.45 -6.96
CA SER A 91 9.91 5.85 -7.69
C SER A 91 10.64 6.81 -8.63
N ASN A 92 10.26 8.10 -8.67
CA ASN A 92 10.95 9.09 -9.49
C ASN A 92 12.32 9.43 -8.89
N SER A 93 13.39 9.05 -9.58
CA SER A 93 14.77 9.34 -9.17
C SER A 93 15.30 10.69 -9.66
N LEU A 94 14.54 11.39 -10.51
CA LEU A 94 14.94 12.65 -11.15
C LEU A 94 14.36 13.89 -10.45
N LEU A 95 13.95 13.75 -9.20
CA LEU A 95 13.39 14.86 -8.45
C LEU A 95 14.44 15.92 -8.13
N ARG A 96 14.00 17.18 -8.20
CA ARG A 96 14.76 18.37 -7.82
C ARG A 96 14.08 19.07 -6.64
N PRO A 97 14.75 20.01 -5.96
CA PRO A 97 14.18 20.72 -4.80
C PRO A 97 12.84 21.38 -5.08
N GLU A 98 12.64 21.95 -6.27
CA GLU A 98 11.37 22.57 -6.67
C GLU A 98 10.20 21.58 -6.73
N HIS A 99 10.46 20.29 -6.99
CA HIS A 99 9.44 19.26 -7.06
C HIS A 99 8.88 18.86 -5.69
N LEU A 100 9.58 19.18 -4.59
CA LEU A 100 9.13 18.91 -3.23
C LEU A 100 7.91 19.74 -2.83
N ALA A 101 7.70 20.89 -3.50
CA ALA A 101 6.55 21.76 -3.28
C ALA A 101 5.28 21.32 -4.01
N ASP A 102 5.29 20.18 -4.69
CA ASP A 102 4.11 19.68 -5.41
C ASP A 102 2.91 19.51 -4.47
N ARG A 103 1.83 20.23 -4.75
CA ARG A 103 0.65 20.26 -3.88
C ARG A 103 -0.12 18.94 -3.87
N GLY A 104 -0.19 18.27 -5.01
CA GLY A 104 -0.89 17.00 -5.16
C GLY A 104 -0.22 15.90 -4.35
N CYS A 105 1.09 15.76 -4.52
CA CYS A 105 1.89 14.76 -3.79
C CYS A 105 1.86 15.01 -2.28
N ASN A 106 2.01 16.27 -1.84
CA ASN A 106 1.94 16.62 -0.42
C ASN A 106 0.54 16.37 0.18
N ARG A 107 -0.52 16.65 -0.57
CA ARG A 107 -1.90 16.35 -0.14
C ARG A 107 -2.10 14.86 0.05
N LEU A 108 -1.58 14.06 -0.88
CA LEU A 108 -1.64 12.61 -0.83
C LEU A 108 -0.92 12.07 0.42
N CYS A 109 0.28 12.55 0.70
CA CYS A 109 1.03 12.17 1.91
C CYS A 109 0.27 12.51 3.19
N ARG A 110 -0.29 13.72 3.29
CA ARG A 110 -1.11 14.10 4.46
C ARG A 110 -2.32 13.20 4.65
N LEU A 111 -2.99 12.84 3.56
CA LEU A 111 -4.14 11.95 3.60
C LEU A 111 -3.75 10.56 4.12
N PHE A 112 -2.66 9.99 3.62
CA PHE A 112 -2.18 8.66 4.00
C PHE A 112 -1.59 8.63 5.41
N ALA A 113 -0.88 9.68 5.82
CA ALA A 113 -0.33 9.80 7.16
C ALA A 113 -1.41 9.98 8.23
N GLY A 114 -2.50 10.69 7.90
CA GLY A 114 -3.61 10.96 8.83
C GLY A 114 -4.68 9.86 8.87
N SER A 115 -4.55 8.81 8.09
CA SER A 115 -5.54 7.73 8.06
C SER A 115 -5.48 6.87 9.32
N ALA A 116 -6.63 6.64 9.93
CA ALA A 116 -6.76 5.67 11.03
C ALA A 116 -6.64 4.23 10.50
N GLY A 117 -6.18 3.31 11.36
CA GLY A 117 -6.01 1.89 11.03
C GLY A 117 -4.54 1.48 10.92
N PRO A 118 -4.20 0.50 10.08
CA PRO A 118 -2.83 0.06 9.90
C PRO A 118 -1.91 1.21 9.48
N GLN A 119 -0.67 1.17 9.96
CA GLN A 119 0.31 2.18 9.60
C GLN A 119 0.60 2.15 8.09
N ASN A 120 0.26 3.24 7.41
CA ASN A 120 0.59 3.44 6.01
C ASN A 120 2.06 3.87 5.87
N GLY A 121 2.57 3.81 4.64
CA GLY A 121 3.96 4.14 4.40
C GLY A 121 4.22 4.62 2.99
N VAL A 122 5.49 4.86 2.73
CA VAL A 122 6.00 5.25 1.41
C VAL A 122 7.17 4.34 1.02
N ILE A 123 7.31 4.11 -0.28
CA ILE A 123 8.47 3.49 -0.89
C ILE A 123 9.13 4.57 -1.72
N VAL A 124 10.33 4.99 -1.31
CA VAL A 124 11.00 6.17 -1.86
C VAL A 124 12.30 5.76 -2.52
N HIS A 125 12.56 6.28 -3.71
CA HIS A 125 13.80 6.05 -4.44
C HIS A 125 14.77 7.24 -4.36
N SER A 126 14.25 8.48 -4.26
CA SER A 126 15.06 9.70 -4.17
C SER A 126 15.46 10.01 -2.72
N GLU A 127 16.77 10.14 -2.45
CA GLU A 127 17.26 10.57 -1.13
C GLU A 127 16.74 11.96 -0.75
N LEU A 128 16.71 12.88 -1.72
CA LEU A 128 16.15 14.22 -1.52
C LEU A 128 14.71 14.18 -1.01
N LEU A 129 13.87 13.34 -1.62
CA LEU A 129 12.49 13.18 -1.19
C LEU A 129 12.41 12.49 0.17
N LEU A 130 13.24 11.49 0.44
CA LEU A 130 13.27 10.80 1.72
C LEU A 130 13.58 11.76 2.87
N GLU A 131 14.58 12.61 2.72
CA GLU A 131 14.93 13.63 3.73
C GLU A 131 13.79 14.61 3.94
N TYR A 132 13.16 15.07 2.86
CA TYR A 132 12.00 15.94 2.94
C TYR A 132 10.85 15.30 3.70
N LEU A 133 10.46 14.08 3.35
CA LEU A 133 9.35 13.36 4.00
C LEU A 133 9.60 13.13 5.50
N ARG A 134 10.84 12.80 5.88
CA ARG A 134 11.21 12.65 7.29
C ARG A 134 11.14 13.95 8.08
N SER A 135 11.31 15.08 7.42
CA SER A 135 11.25 16.40 8.08
C SER A 135 9.83 16.94 8.23
N VAL A 136 8.89 16.48 7.40
CA VAL A 136 7.53 17.04 7.29
C VAL A 136 6.47 16.10 7.87
N TYR A 137 6.67 14.80 7.76
CA TYR A 137 5.73 13.72 8.16
C TYR A 137 6.41 12.73 9.14
#